data_c68fd5438aba3b730efe9431486f5fd1
#
_entry.id   c68fd5438aba3b730efe9431486f5fd1
#
_cell.length_a   1.000
_cell.length_b   1.000
_cell.length_c   1.000
_cell.angle_alpha   90.00
_cell.angle_beta   90.00
_cell.angle_gamma   90.00
#
_symmetry.space_group_name_H-M   'P 1'
#
loop_
_entity.id
_entity.type
_entity.pdbx_description
1 polymer ?
#
loop_
_entity_poly.entity_id
_entity_poly.type
_entity_poly.pdbx_seq_one_letter_code
_entity_poly.pdbx_strand_id
1 'polypeptide(L)'
;MRQLGFNTAADRVDAKEMELFYERLSQMTLDQIEERFNVNSEYASLLLPAAVVYRRVMEVTGAGQFWIPDIGLCDGIAAEYADDCRLFRFSHSFENDILAAARNMAKRYKCHAGHNQMLEQYALSIFDAARKFHGMGARERLLLQIAVTLHGCGKFISIRNSNESSYNLIMSTEIIGLSHLEREIIANVVRYNIRDFDYDTIQLETQIGEDGSGNLNRSSITILIAKLTAILRLANSMDKTHKSKLADCRMAIREGELVITTGYTGDLALERASFEQKADFFEEIFGIRPVLKQKRRA
;
A
#
# COMPACT_ATOMS: atom_id res chain seq x y z
N MET A 1 18.04 10.31 -26.54
CA MET A 1 18.29 11.75 -26.27
C MET A 1 19.41 12.36 -27.14
N ARG A 2 20.58 11.73 -27.30
CA ARG A 2 21.60 12.22 -28.28
C ARG A 2 21.02 12.40 -29.67
N GLN A 3 20.19 11.46 -30.13
CA GLN A 3 19.50 11.55 -31.42
C GLN A 3 18.48 12.71 -31.49
N LEU A 4 17.96 13.17 -30.34
CA LEU A 4 17.04 14.31 -30.26
C LEU A 4 17.75 15.66 -30.18
N GLY A 5 19.11 15.70 -30.25
CA GLY A 5 19.91 16.93 -30.29
C GLY A 5 20.10 17.61 -28.93
N PHE A 6 19.83 16.93 -27.82
CA PHE A 6 20.20 17.45 -26.51
C PHE A 6 21.69 17.24 -26.23
N ASN A 7 22.28 18.18 -25.52
CA ASN A 7 23.67 18.07 -25.09
C ASN A 7 23.77 17.11 -23.91
N THR A 8 23.98 15.82 -24.20
CA THR A 8 23.96 14.75 -23.22
C THR A 8 25.27 14.54 -22.46
N ALA A 9 26.19 15.48 -22.52
CA ALA A 9 27.46 15.37 -21.76
C ALA A 9 27.24 15.35 -20.23
N ALA A 10 26.01 15.70 -19.76
CA ALA A 10 25.67 15.81 -18.35
C ALA A 10 24.44 15.01 -17.92
N ASP A 11 23.85 14.13 -18.74
CA ASP A 11 22.61 13.38 -18.49
C ASP A 11 21.46 14.27 -17.97
N ARG A 12 21.46 15.55 -18.36
CA ARG A 12 20.51 16.55 -17.89
C ARG A 12 20.04 17.42 -19.04
N VAL A 13 18.79 17.86 -18.96
CA VAL A 13 18.17 18.82 -19.88
C VAL A 13 17.68 19.99 -19.05
N ASP A 14 18.09 21.20 -19.39
CA ASP A 14 17.59 22.40 -18.72
C ASP A 14 16.28 22.90 -19.33
N ALA A 15 15.58 23.77 -18.59
CA ALA A 15 14.27 24.27 -18.99
C ALA A 15 14.31 25.03 -20.32
N LYS A 16 15.41 25.72 -20.65
CA LYS A 16 15.58 26.45 -21.91
C LYS A 16 15.76 25.50 -23.09
N GLU A 17 16.57 24.45 -22.90
CA GLU A 17 16.72 23.41 -23.92
C GLU A 17 15.43 22.71 -24.21
N MET A 18 14.64 22.41 -23.16
CA MET A 18 13.31 21.81 -23.31
C MET A 18 12.33 22.71 -24.05
N GLU A 19 12.32 24.01 -23.77
CA GLU A 19 11.50 24.99 -24.48
C GLU A 19 11.85 25.07 -25.96
N LEU A 20 13.15 25.19 -26.27
CA LEU A 20 13.64 25.19 -27.66
C LEU A 20 13.32 23.89 -28.41
N PHE A 21 13.37 22.77 -27.71
CA PHE A 21 13.01 21.47 -28.28
C PHE A 21 11.51 21.42 -28.62
N TYR A 22 10.66 21.85 -27.68
CA TYR A 22 9.22 21.94 -27.89
C TYR A 22 8.87 22.87 -29.07
N GLU A 23 9.44 24.08 -29.12
CA GLU A 23 9.22 25.04 -30.21
C GLU A 23 9.58 24.42 -31.58
N ARG A 24 10.71 23.74 -31.68
CA ARG A 24 11.12 23.05 -32.91
C ARG A 24 10.14 21.96 -33.33
N LEU A 25 9.75 21.08 -32.37
CA LEU A 25 8.81 20.00 -32.66
C LEU A 25 7.44 20.52 -33.08
N SER A 26 6.97 21.61 -32.48
CA SER A 26 5.65 22.21 -32.80
C SER A 26 5.55 22.75 -34.21
N GLN A 27 6.69 23.01 -34.88
CA GLN A 27 6.75 23.53 -36.25
C GLN A 27 7.01 22.44 -37.31
N MET A 28 7.23 21.19 -36.87
CA MET A 28 7.56 20.07 -37.77
C MET A 28 6.35 19.20 -38.07
N THR A 29 6.28 18.66 -39.28
CA THR A 29 5.36 17.55 -39.62
C THR A 29 5.88 16.22 -39.10
N LEU A 30 5.01 15.20 -39.05
CA LEU A 30 5.42 13.85 -38.63
C LEU A 30 6.57 13.32 -39.48
N ASP A 31 6.49 13.45 -40.80
CA ASP A 31 7.52 12.98 -41.73
C ASP A 31 8.87 13.67 -41.46
N GLN A 32 8.85 14.99 -41.17
CA GLN A 32 10.05 15.73 -40.82
C GLN A 32 10.64 15.30 -39.48
N ILE A 33 9.79 14.89 -38.51
CA ILE A 33 10.22 14.34 -37.21
C ILE A 33 10.88 12.99 -37.43
N GLU A 34 10.25 12.10 -38.22
CA GLU A 34 10.80 10.77 -38.55
C GLU A 34 12.20 10.89 -39.19
N GLU A 35 12.32 11.70 -40.22
CA GLU A 35 13.58 11.89 -40.97
C GLU A 35 14.64 12.51 -40.07
N ARG A 36 14.31 13.59 -39.33
CA ARG A 36 15.29 14.34 -38.52
C ARG A 36 15.83 13.54 -37.36
N PHE A 37 14.98 12.77 -36.68
CA PHE A 37 15.36 12.03 -35.49
C PHE A 37 15.64 10.54 -35.75
N ASN A 38 15.46 10.11 -36.98
CA ASN A 38 15.59 8.70 -37.39
C ASN A 38 14.80 7.75 -36.50
N VAL A 39 13.54 8.06 -36.31
CA VAL A 39 12.58 7.28 -35.52
C VAL A 39 11.43 6.81 -36.41
N ASN A 40 10.76 5.73 -36.04
CA ASN A 40 9.58 5.27 -36.77
C ASN A 40 8.36 6.20 -36.50
N SER A 41 7.30 6.05 -37.30
CA SER A 41 6.08 6.87 -37.23
C SER A 41 5.42 6.82 -35.85
N GLU A 42 5.42 5.67 -35.20
CA GLU A 42 4.86 5.48 -33.87
C GLU A 42 5.58 6.36 -32.84
N TYR A 43 6.91 6.32 -32.79
CA TYR A 43 7.70 7.17 -31.91
C TYR A 43 7.63 8.65 -32.29
N ALA A 44 7.61 8.96 -33.58
CA ALA A 44 7.48 10.35 -34.06
C ALA A 44 6.18 11.00 -33.54
N SER A 45 5.09 10.27 -33.57
CA SER A 45 3.79 10.73 -33.09
C SER A 45 3.73 11.02 -31.57
N LEU A 46 4.61 10.40 -30.79
CA LEU A 46 4.66 10.56 -29.34
C LEU A 46 5.61 11.70 -28.89
N LEU A 47 6.55 12.16 -29.74
CA LEU A 47 7.55 13.13 -29.33
C LEU A 47 6.97 14.48 -28.93
N LEU A 48 6.04 15.03 -29.71
CA LEU A 48 5.40 16.30 -29.37
C LEU A 48 4.53 16.23 -28.12
N PRO A 49 3.63 15.24 -27.96
CA PRO A 49 2.89 15.04 -26.70
C PRO A 49 3.81 14.88 -25.49
N ALA A 50 4.89 14.11 -25.61
CA ALA A 50 5.85 13.94 -24.53
C ALA A 50 6.55 15.29 -24.18
N ALA A 51 6.97 16.06 -25.18
CA ALA A 51 7.57 17.37 -24.95
C ALA A 51 6.62 18.34 -24.23
N VAL A 52 5.31 18.34 -24.58
CA VAL A 52 4.28 19.13 -23.89
C VAL A 52 4.18 18.74 -22.42
N VAL A 53 4.15 17.42 -22.12
CA VAL A 53 4.03 16.92 -20.75
C VAL A 53 5.26 17.30 -19.92
N TYR A 54 6.46 17.06 -20.40
CA TYR A 54 7.70 17.39 -19.68
C TYR A 54 7.84 18.90 -19.45
N ARG A 55 7.56 19.71 -20.47
CA ARG A 55 7.52 21.17 -20.34
C ARG A 55 6.56 21.60 -19.26
N ARG A 56 5.33 21.07 -19.26
CA ARG A 56 4.30 21.43 -18.28
C ARG A 56 4.69 21.01 -16.86
N VAL A 57 5.31 19.85 -16.69
CA VAL A 57 5.83 19.41 -15.39
C VAL A 57 6.88 20.39 -14.88
N MET A 58 7.84 20.78 -15.72
CA MET A 58 8.88 21.77 -15.33
C MET A 58 8.28 23.12 -14.93
N GLU A 59 7.28 23.62 -15.68
CA GLU A 59 6.57 24.86 -15.34
C GLU A 59 5.88 24.79 -13.97
N VAL A 60 5.12 23.72 -13.71
CA VAL A 60 4.32 23.57 -12.48
C VAL A 60 5.21 23.34 -11.26
N THR A 61 6.31 22.61 -11.42
CA THR A 61 7.23 22.30 -10.32
C THR A 61 8.29 23.39 -10.09
N GLY A 62 8.48 24.29 -11.04
CA GLY A 62 9.58 25.24 -11.03
C GLY A 62 10.95 24.61 -11.22
N ALA A 63 11.03 23.38 -11.73
CA ALA A 63 12.27 22.66 -11.96
C ALA A 63 13.08 23.32 -13.07
N GLY A 64 14.32 23.74 -12.78
CA GLY A 64 15.22 24.34 -13.74
C GLY A 64 15.84 23.35 -14.72
N GLN A 65 15.86 22.08 -14.36
CA GLN A 65 16.39 20.98 -15.17
C GLN A 65 15.80 19.65 -14.77
N PHE A 66 15.82 18.65 -15.64
CA PHE A 66 15.51 17.27 -15.31
C PHE A 66 16.65 16.33 -15.71
N TRP A 67 16.77 15.25 -14.97
CA TRP A 67 17.80 14.26 -15.16
C TRP A 67 17.30 13.12 -16.03
N ILE A 68 18.17 12.64 -16.95
CA ILE A 68 17.90 11.53 -17.86
C ILE A 68 18.98 10.49 -17.65
N PRO A 69 18.77 9.54 -16.73
CA PRO A 69 19.82 8.59 -16.34
C PRO A 69 20.12 7.51 -17.39
N ASP A 70 19.45 7.52 -18.55
CA ASP A 70 19.55 6.50 -19.61
C ASP A 70 19.31 5.07 -19.09
N ILE A 71 18.37 4.95 -18.13
CA ILE A 71 17.98 3.69 -17.49
C ILE A 71 16.64 3.26 -18.05
N GLY A 72 16.54 2.00 -18.47
CA GLY A 72 15.31 1.38 -18.95
C GLY A 72 14.70 0.37 -17.97
N LEU A 73 13.60 -0.21 -18.37
CA LEU A 73 12.90 -1.24 -17.58
C LEU A 73 13.80 -2.45 -17.27
N CYS A 74 14.61 -2.88 -18.24
CA CYS A 74 15.54 -4.00 -18.07
C CYS A 74 16.59 -3.75 -16.99
N ASP A 75 17.08 -2.50 -16.88
CA ASP A 75 18.05 -2.12 -15.85
C ASP A 75 17.41 -2.19 -14.45
N GLY A 76 16.14 -1.77 -14.34
CA GLY A 76 15.36 -1.90 -13.10
C GLY A 76 15.19 -3.36 -12.68
N ILE A 77 14.80 -4.24 -13.59
CA ILE A 77 14.63 -5.67 -13.35
C ILE A 77 15.98 -6.32 -12.95
N ALA A 78 17.05 -5.98 -13.66
CA ALA A 78 18.39 -6.49 -13.35
C ALA A 78 18.87 -6.02 -11.97
N ALA A 79 18.57 -4.77 -11.60
CA ALA A 79 18.90 -4.21 -10.30
C ALA A 79 18.12 -4.89 -9.16
N GLU A 80 16.81 -5.15 -9.33
CA GLU A 80 15.99 -5.89 -8.37
C GLU A 80 16.54 -7.32 -8.17
N TYR A 81 16.82 -8.03 -9.24
CA TYR A 81 17.44 -9.36 -9.16
C TYR A 81 18.79 -9.35 -8.43
N ALA A 82 19.63 -8.33 -8.68
CA ALA A 82 20.91 -8.20 -8.02
C ALA A 82 20.78 -7.88 -6.52
N ASP A 83 19.77 -7.11 -6.10
CA ASP A 83 19.45 -6.87 -4.68
C ASP A 83 18.97 -8.15 -3.99
N ASP A 84 18.10 -8.93 -4.62
CA ASP A 84 17.63 -10.23 -4.15
C ASP A 84 18.81 -11.21 -3.97
N CYS A 85 19.78 -11.19 -4.90
CA CYS A 85 21.02 -11.95 -4.81
C CYS A 85 22.04 -11.37 -3.81
N ARG A 86 21.72 -10.27 -3.14
CA ARG A 86 22.58 -9.55 -2.19
C ARG A 86 23.91 -9.07 -2.79
N LEU A 87 23.96 -8.81 -4.09
CA LEU A 87 25.14 -8.26 -4.77
C LEU A 87 25.32 -6.77 -4.46
N PHE A 88 24.21 -6.06 -4.23
CA PHE A 88 24.21 -4.72 -3.67
C PHE A 88 22.91 -4.49 -2.88
N ARG A 89 22.76 -3.34 -2.23
CA ARG A 89 21.53 -2.92 -1.57
C ARG A 89 21.10 -1.56 -2.07
N PHE A 90 19.82 -1.43 -2.36
CA PHE A 90 19.26 -0.10 -2.59
C PHE A 90 19.39 0.74 -1.31
N SER A 91 19.82 1.97 -1.44
CA SER A 91 19.79 2.96 -0.35
C SER A 91 18.36 3.49 -0.12
N HIS A 92 17.50 3.32 -1.11
CA HIS A 92 16.12 3.78 -1.10
C HIS A 92 15.18 2.66 -0.62
N SER A 93 14.17 3.02 0.18
CA SER A 93 13.15 2.08 0.66
C SER A 93 11.87 2.23 -0.15
N PHE A 94 11.66 1.35 -1.11
CA PHE A 94 10.43 1.31 -1.90
C PHE A 94 9.18 1.05 -1.04
N GLU A 95 9.30 0.31 0.07
CA GLU A 95 8.21 0.12 1.02
C GLU A 95 7.72 1.44 1.63
N ASN A 96 8.66 2.36 1.93
CA ASN A 96 8.31 3.68 2.44
C ASN A 96 7.54 4.52 1.41
N ASP A 97 7.82 4.35 0.10
CA ASP A 97 7.08 5.04 -0.96
C ASP A 97 5.65 4.52 -1.06
N ILE A 98 5.47 3.19 -0.99
CA ILE A 98 4.14 2.56 -0.97
C ILE A 98 3.33 3.07 0.22
N LEU A 99 3.94 3.12 1.41
CA LEU A 99 3.31 3.64 2.61
C LEU A 99 3.00 5.14 2.51
N ALA A 100 3.89 5.93 1.91
CA ALA A 100 3.66 7.34 1.66
C ALA A 100 2.47 7.57 0.70
N ALA A 101 2.37 6.76 -0.36
CA ALA A 101 1.23 6.78 -1.28
C ALA A 101 -0.09 6.42 -0.57
N ALA A 102 -0.10 5.37 0.26
CA ALA A 102 -1.26 4.99 1.06
C ALA A 102 -1.66 6.10 2.05
N ARG A 103 -0.70 6.72 2.74
CA ARG A 103 -0.95 7.84 3.66
C ARG A 103 -1.48 9.09 2.94
N ASN A 104 -0.99 9.39 1.74
CA ASN A 104 -1.51 10.47 0.91
C ASN A 104 -2.95 10.20 0.48
N MET A 105 -3.28 8.95 0.13
CA MET A 105 -4.65 8.54 -0.14
C MET A 105 -5.54 8.70 1.10
N ALA A 106 -5.11 8.22 2.27
CA ALA A 106 -5.83 8.38 3.53
C ALA A 106 -6.08 9.86 3.87
N LYS A 107 -5.09 10.74 3.63
CA LYS A 107 -5.22 12.19 3.81
C LYS A 107 -6.24 12.79 2.85
N ARG A 108 -6.22 12.39 1.56
CA ARG A 108 -7.20 12.83 0.54
C ARG A 108 -8.63 12.52 0.97
N TYR A 109 -8.87 11.33 1.52
CA TYR A 109 -10.19 10.88 1.98
C TYR A 109 -10.44 11.17 3.46
N LYS A 110 -9.69 12.11 4.05
CA LYS A 110 -9.89 12.62 5.42
C LYS A 110 -10.01 11.55 6.49
N CYS A 111 -9.22 10.48 6.39
CA CYS A 111 -9.11 9.49 7.45
C CYS A 111 -8.59 10.14 8.74
N HIS A 112 -9.04 9.63 9.88
CA HIS A 112 -8.66 10.16 11.19
C HIS A 112 -7.21 9.76 11.54
N ALA A 113 -6.27 10.70 11.41
CA ALA A 113 -4.84 10.44 11.52
C ALA A 113 -4.44 9.81 12.88
N GLY A 114 -4.96 10.35 14.00
CA GLY A 114 -4.63 9.84 15.34
C GLY A 114 -5.13 8.41 15.55
N HIS A 115 -6.35 8.10 15.11
CA HIS A 115 -6.88 6.73 15.17
C HIS A 115 -6.06 5.78 14.29
N ASN A 116 -5.75 6.17 13.05
CA ASN A 116 -4.95 5.35 12.15
C ASN A 116 -3.56 5.03 12.73
N GLN A 117 -2.91 6.00 13.36
CA GLN A 117 -1.61 5.79 13.99
C GLN A 117 -1.68 4.78 15.13
N MET A 118 -2.69 4.88 15.99
CA MET A 118 -2.88 3.93 17.09
C MET A 118 -3.24 2.54 16.58
N LEU A 119 -4.12 2.48 15.57
CA LEU A 119 -4.53 1.22 14.97
C LEU A 119 -3.35 0.52 14.28
N GLU A 120 -2.48 1.27 13.61
CA GLU A 120 -1.24 0.77 13.03
C GLU A 120 -0.34 0.14 14.09
N GLN A 121 -0.12 0.84 15.21
CA GLN A 121 0.66 0.33 16.32
C GLN A 121 0.08 -0.97 16.88
N TYR A 122 -1.23 -1.04 17.11
CA TYR A 122 -1.88 -2.23 17.63
C TYR A 122 -1.81 -3.39 16.64
N ALA A 123 -2.16 -3.17 15.38
CA ALA A 123 -2.17 -4.21 14.36
C ALA A 123 -0.78 -4.81 14.14
N LEU A 124 0.25 -3.97 14.06
CA LEU A 124 1.63 -4.44 13.89
C LEU A 124 2.14 -5.16 15.14
N SER A 125 1.78 -4.70 16.35
CA SER A 125 2.14 -5.38 17.59
C SER A 125 1.46 -6.76 17.71
N ILE A 126 0.20 -6.89 17.29
CA ILE A 126 -0.51 -8.19 17.23
C ILE A 126 0.17 -9.10 16.20
N PHE A 127 0.46 -8.57 15.00
CA PHE A 127 1.14 -9.31 13.95
C PHE A 127 2.49 -9.86 14.45
N ASP A 128 3.32 -8.99 15.01
CA ASP A 128 4.67 -9.37 15.47
C ASP A 128 4.61 -10.37 16.65
N ALA A 129 3.66 -10.20 17.59
CA ALA A 129 3.46 -11.13 18.72
C ALA A 129 2.98 -12.52 18.26
N ALA A 130 2.09 -12.58 17.26
CA ALA A 130 1.51 -13.81 16.72
C ALA A 130 2.36 -14.47 15.61
N ARG A 131 3.58 -13.99 15.34
CA ARG A 131 4.42 -14.43 14.22
C ARG A 131 4.59 -15.96 14.11
N LYS A 132 4.69 -16.65 15.23
CA LYS A 132 4.84 -18.12 15.26
C LYS A 132 3.59 -18.87 14.81
N PHE A 133 2.42 -18.23 14.83
CA PHE A 133 1.12 -18.83 14.52
C PHE A 133 0.63 -18.55 13.11
N HIS A 134 1.02 -17.42 12.52
CA HIS A 134 0.48 -17.04 11.21
C HIS A 134 1.37 -17.41 10.02
N GLY A 135 2.68 -17.54 10.21
CA GLY A 135 3.63 -17.90 9.14
C GLY A 135 3.78 -16.84 8.04
N MET A 136 3.26 -15.60 8.26
CA MET A 136 3.35 -14.49 7.32
C MET A 136 4.69 -13.75 7.45
N GLY A 137 5.17 -13.15 6.34
CA GLY A 137 6.44 -12.44 6.25
C GLY A 137 6.32 -10.91 6.27
N ALA A 138 7.39 -10.25 5.82
CA ALA A 138 7.48 -8.79 5.79
C ALA A 138 6.48 -8.17 4.79
N ARG A 139 6.24 -8.86 3.65
CA ARG A 139 5.30 -8.35 2.64
C ARG A 139 3.86 -8.34 3.14
N GLU A 140 3.41 -9.40 3.79
CA GLU A 140 2.06 -9.44 4.38
C GLU A 140 1.91 -8.43 5.53
N ARG A 141 2.99 -8.17 6.27
CA ARG A 141 3.03 -7.11 7.28
C ARG A 141 2.82 -5.73 6.67
N LEU A 142 3.43 -5.46 5.50
CA LEU A 142 3.23 -4.23 4.73
C LEU A 142 1.78 -4.11 4.25
N LEU A 143 1.20 -5.20 3.70
CA LEU A 143 -0.20 -5.21 3.25
C LEU A 143 -1.16 -4.91 4.41
N LEU A 144 -0.92 -5.46 5.60
CA LEU A 144 -1.68 -5.13 6.81
C LEU A 144 -1.57 -3.64 7.15
N GLN A 145 -0.37 -3.08 7.12
CA GLN A 145 -0.11 -1.67 7.44
C GLN A 145 -0.86 -0.72 6.47
N ILE A 146 -0.91 -1.08 5.18
CA ILE A 146 -1.66 -0.34 4.17
C ILE A 146 -3.17 -0.49 4.42
N ALA A 147 -3.67 -1.70 4.70
CA ALA A 147 -5.07 -1.95 5.02
C ALA A 147 -5.53 -1.13 6.23
N VAL A 148 -4.70 -1.09 7.30
CA VAL A 148 -4.93 -0.23 8.46
C VAL A 148 -5.01 1.24 8.07
N THR A 149 -4.09 1.71 7.23
CA THR A 149 -4.05 3.11 6.80
C THR A 149 -5.31 3.51 6.02
N LEU A 150 -5.84 2.59 5.20
CA LEU A 150 -6.95 2.85 4.27
C LEU A 150 -8.33 2.41 4.78
N HIS A 151 -8.43 1.72 5.94
CA HIS A 151 -9.69 1.12 6.40
C HIS A 151 -10.85 2.12 6.54
N GLY A 152 -10.55 3.39 6.79
CA GLY A 152 -11.55 4.45 7.01
C GLY A 152 -11.87 5.30 5.79
N CYS A 153 -11.19 5.13 4.63
CA CYS A 153 -11.31 6.06 3.50
C CYS A 153 -12.72 6.11 2.89
N GLY A 154 -13.47 5.03 2.93
CA GLY A 154 -14.84 4.98 2.41
C GLY A 154 -15.86 5.80 3.22
N LYS A 155 -15.55 6.17 4.46
CA LYS A 155 -16.39 7.05 5.28
C LYS A 155 -16.56 8.44 4.65
N PHE A 156 -15.59 8.85 3.84
CA PHE A 156 -15.66 10.10 3.08
C PHE A 156 -16.79 10.11 2.05
N ILE A 157 -17.11 8.93 1.48
CA ILE A 157 -18.17 8.78 0.48
C ILE A 157 -19.49 8.43 1.15
N SER A 158 -19.49 7.39 2.03
CA SER A 158 -20.70 6.92 2.69
C SER A 158 -20.37 6.35 4.07
N ILE A 159 -21.00 6.89 5.10
CA ILE A 159 -20.87 6.34 6.47
C ILE A 159 -21.56 4.98 6.56
N ARG A 160 -22.73 4.83 5.92
CA ARG A 160 -23.54 3.61 5.98
C ARG A 160 -22.88 2.43 5.25
N ASN A 161 -22.27 2.68 4.08
CA ASN A 161 -21.63 1.68 3.23
C ASN A 161 -20.12 1.90 3.16
N SER A 162 -19.50 2.32 4.27
CA SER A 162 -18.10 2.73 4.29
C SER A 162 -17.14 1.62 3.83
N ASN A 163 -17.44 0.36 4.11
CA ASN A 163 -16.60 -0.77 3.76
C ASN A 163 -16.58 -1.02 2.25
N GLU A 164 -17.75 -1.05 1.61
CA GLU A 164 -17.85 -1.19 0.15
C GLU A 164 -17.24 0.03 -0.56
N SER A 165 -17.47 1.22 -0.02
CA SER A 165 -16.85 2.44 -0.55
C SER A 165 -15.33 2.40 -0.42
N SER A 166 -14.78 1.88 0.70
CA SER A 166 -13.33 1.71 0.86
C SER A 166 -12.78 0.68 -0.13
N TYR A 167 -13.45 -0.47 -0.29
CA TYR A 167 -13.09 -1.50 -1.27
C TYR A 167 -12.99 -0.89 -2.67
N ASN A 168 -14.04 -0.22 -3.13
CA ASN A 168 -14.08 0.38 -4.47
C ASN A 168 -13.00 1.47 -4.66
N LEU A 169 -12.73 2.29 -3.64
CA LEU A 169 -11.68 3.30 -3.69
C LEU A 169 -10.29 2.67 -3.84
N ILE A 170 -10.01 1.60 -3.08
CA ILE A 170 -8.73 0.90 -3.13
C ILE A 170 -8.54 0.22 -4.48
N MET A 171 -9.58 -0.44 -5.00
CA MET A 171 -9.52 -1.11 -6.31
C MET A 171 -9.36 -0.12 -7.47
N SER A 172 -10.00 1.05 -7.39
CA SER A 172 -9.95 2.10 -8.42
C SER A 172 -8.69 2.97 -8.36
N THR A 173 -7.84 2.80 -7.34
CA THR A 173 -6.64 3.62 -7.17
C THR A 173 -5.39 2.79 -7.40
N GLU A 174 -4.52 3.24 -8.28
CA GLU A 174 -3.20 2.63 -8.41
C GLU A 174 -2.26 3.13 -7.32
N ILE A 175 -1.67 2.20 -6.60
CA ILE A 175 -0.57 2.45 -5.66
C ILE A 175 0.67 1.79 -6.26
N ILE A 176 1.60 2.60 -6.71
CA ILE A 176 2.86 2.12 -7.33
C ILE A 176 3.59 1.23 -6.32
N GLY A 177 4.04 0.08 -6.78
CA GLY A 177 4.72 -0.93 -5.96
C GLY A 177 3.80 -2.00 -5.35
N LEU A 178 2.47 -1.93 -5.62
CA LEU A 178 1.53 -3.00 -5.33
C LEU A 178 1.06 -3.68 -6.61
N SER A 179 1.07 -5.00 -6.63
CA SER A 179 0.43 -5.79 -7.70
C SER A 179 -1.10 -5.66 -7.62
N HIS A 180 -1.79 -6.07 -8.70
CA HIS A 180 -3.26 -6.08 -8.71
C HIS A 180 -3.80 -7.00 -7.60
N LEU A 181 -3.23 -8.19 -7.44
CA LEU A 181 -3.61 -9.14 -6.40
C LEU A 181 -3.41 -8.58 -4.98
N GLU A 182 -2.33 -7.87 -4.74
CA GLU A 182 -2.09 -7.25 -3.42
C GLU A 182 -3.11 -6.15 -3.11
N ARG A 183 -3.54 -5.38 -4.13
CA ARG A 183 -4.65 -4.42 -3.97
C ARG A 183 -5.96 -5.13 -3.65
N GLU A 184 -6.25 -6.26 -4.31
CA GLU A 184 -7.43 -7.09 -4.01
C GLU A 184 -7.41 -7.61 -2.58
N ILE A 185 -6.25 -8.08 -2.11
CA ILE A 185 -6.06 -8.52 -0.72
C ILE A 185 -6.36 -7.37 0.24
N ILE A 186 -5.73 -6.21 0.06
CA ILE A 186 -5.93 -5.04 0.92
C ILE A 186 -7.40 -4.59 0.90
N ALA A 187 -8.01 -4.52 -0.28
CA ALA A 187 -9.39 -4.09 -0.44
C ALA A 187 -10.37 -5.03 0.29
N ASN A 188 -10.16 -6.35 0.17
CA ASN A 188 -10.97 -7.34 0.87
C ASN A 188 -10.75 -7.29 2.40
N VAL A 189 -9.52 -7.15 2.88
CA VAL A 189 -9.22 -6.98 4.31
C VAL A 189 -9.98 -5.78 4.88
N VAL A 190 -10.01 -4.67 4.17
CA VAL A 190 -10.74 -3.46 4.58
C VAL A 190 -12.25 -3.67 4.50
N ARG A 191 -12.74 -4.31 3.46
CA ARG A 191 -14.17 -4.63 3.26
C ARG A 191 -14.72 -5.44 4.42
N TYR A 192 -13.99 -6.47 4.84
CA TYR A 192 -14.40 -7.38 5.92
C TYR A 192 -14.03 -6.91 7.32
N ASN A 193 -13.46 -5.72 7.49
CA ASN A 193 -13.12 -5.20 8.82
C ASN A 193 -14.33 -5.07 9.77
N ILE A 194 -15.52 -4.75 9.25
CA ILE A 194 -16.76 -4.59 10.05
C ILE A 194 -17.78 -5.66 9.69
N ARG A 195 -17.89 -6.03 8.41
CA ARG A 195 -18.84 -7.02 7.90
C ARG A 195 -18.45 -8.43 8.35
N ASP A 196 -19.43 -9.31 8.50
CA ASP A 196 -19.15 -10.72 8.76
C ASP A 196 -18.30 -11.31 7.64
N PHE A 197 -17.32 -12.12 8.04
CA PHE A 197 -16.40 -12.73 7.10
C PHE A 197 -17.09 -13.95 6.47
N ASP A 198 -17.13 -13.97 5.15
CA ASP A 198 -17.71 -15.06 4.38
C ASP A 198 -16.67 -15.51 3.34
N TYR A 199 -16.19 -16.74 3.51
CA TYR A 199 -15.14 -17.33 2.68
C TYR A 199 -15.56 -17.49 1.21
N ASP A 200 -16.87 -17.72 0.97
CA ASP A 200 -17.43 -17.99 -0.35
C ASP A 200 -17.64 -16.70 -1.17
N THR A 201 -17.81 -15.57 -0.51
CA THR A 201 -18.10 -14.28 -1.16
C THR A 201 -16.86 -13.44 -1.46
N ILE A 202 -15.65 -13.94 -1.16
CA ILE A 202 -14.42 -13.22 -1.49
C ILE A 202 -14.25 -13.19 -3.02
N GLN A 203 -14.36 -12.00 -3.58
CA GLN A 203 -14.14 -11.77 -5.01
C GLN A 203 -12.65 -11.51 -5.25
N LEU A 204 -12.06 -12.35 -6.09
CA LEU A 204 -10.73 -12.16 -6.64
C LEU A 204 -10.89 -12.13 -8.16
N GLU A 205 -10.56 -10.99 -8.78
CA GLU A 205 -10.62 -10.79 -10.23
C GLU A 205 -9.38 -11.38 -10.90
N THR A 206 -8.27 -11.43 -10.14
CA THR A 206 -7.02 -12.03 -10.62
C THR A 206 -7.26 -13.51 -10.91
N GLN A 207 -7.07 -13.90 -12.18
CA GLN A 207 -7.07 -15.30 -12.58
C GLN A 207 -5.86 -15.99 -11.94
N ILE A 208 -6.11 -16.71 -10.87
CA ILE A 208 -5.11 -17.55 -10.22
C ILE A 208 -5.18 -18.90 -10.94
N GLY A 209 -4.11 -19.23 -11.69
CA GLY A 209 -4.04 -20.48 -12.42
C GLY A 209 -4.25 -21.68 -11.49
N GLU A 210 -5.13 -22.58 -11.88
CA GLU A 210 -5.29 -23.90 -11.25
C GLU A 210 -4.06 -24.80 -11.50
N ASP A 211 -3.19 -24.38 -12.40
CA ASP A 211 -2.00 -25.11 -12.82
C ASP A 211 -0.88 -24.89 -11.81
N GLY A 212 -0.51 -25.93 -11.09
CA GLY A 212 0.46 -26.02 -9.98
C GLY A 212 1.87 -25.46 -10.22
N SER A 213 2.04 -24.43 -11.03
CA SER A 213 3.32 -23.77 -11.32
C SER A 213 3.53 -22.43 -10.56
N GLY A 214 2.57 -22.00 -9.74
CA GLY A 214 2.72 -20.84 -8.86
C GLY A 214 2.12 -21.14 -7.49
N ASN A 215 2.86 -20.92 -6.43
CA ASN A 215 2.55 -21.23 -5.01
C ASN A 215 1.31 -20.52 -4.41
N LEU A 216 0.46 -19.87 -5.19
CA LEU A 216 -0.69 -19.11 -4.73
C LEU A 216 -1.97 -19.68 -5.33
N ASN A 217 -2.62 -20.58 -4.61
CA ASN A 217 -3.97 -20.99 -4.93
C ASN A 217 -4.99 -20.02 -4.26
N ARG A 218 -6.24 -20.01 -4.78
CA ARG A 218 -7.32 -19.17 -4.26
C ARG A 218 -7.54 -19.35 -2.76
N SER A 219 -7.45 -20.59 -2.26
CA SER A 219 -7.62 -20.91 -0.85
C SER A 219 -6.54 -20.27 0.01
N SER A 220 -5.28 -20.27 -0.42
CA SER A 220 -4.18 -19.62 0.30
C SER A 220 -4.37 -18.12 0.43
N ILE A 221 -4.86 -17.46 -0.63
CA ILE A 221 -5.15 -16.01 -0.62
C ILE A 221 -6.34 -15.72 0.27
N THR A 222 -7.41 -16.52 0.22
CA THR A 222 -8.56 -16.38 1.10
C THR A 222 -8.16 -16.51 2.57
N ILE A 223 -7.30 -17.47 2.91
CA ILE A 223 -6.74 -17.63 4.26
C ILE A 223 -5.88 -16.42 4.66
N LEU A 224 -5.08 -15.89 3.74
CA LEU A 224 -4.29 -14.68 4.00
C LEU A 224 -5.20 -13.48 4.32
N ILE A 225 -6.24 -13.26 3.51
CA ILE A 225 -7.23 -12.20 3.76
C ILE A 225 -7.89 -12.40 5.13
N ALA A 226 -8.27 -13.63 5.49
CA ALA A 226 -8.87 -13.94 6.79
C ALA A 226 -7.91 -13.60 7.94
N LYS A 227 -6.63 -13.99 7.84
CA LYS A 227 -5.60 -13.69 8.85
C LYS A 227 -5.42 -12.18 9.04
N LEU A 228 -5.23 -11.44 7.95
CA LEU A 228 -5.04 -9.99 8.02
C LEU A 228 -6.30 -9.28 8.54
N THR A 229 -7.49 -9.75 8.14
CA THR A 229 -8.78 -9.24 8.62
C THR A 229 -8.97 -9.47 10.12
N ALA A 230 -8.61 -10.65 10.63
CA ALA A 230 -8.72 -10.95 12.05
C ALA A 230 -7.83 -10.02 12.89
N ILE A 231 -6.60 -9.75 12.44
CA ILE A 231 -5.70 -8.79 13.10
C ILE A 231 -6.28 -7.37 13.05
N LEU A 232 -6.73 -6.91 11.88
CA LEU A 232 -7.29 -5.57 11.72
C LEU A 232 -8.54 -5.36 12.60
N ARG A 233 -9.46 -6.33 12.63
CA ARG A 233 -10.67 -6.29 13.46
C ARG A 233 -10.33 -6.20 14.95
N LEU A 234 -9.40 -7.02 15.41
CA LEU A 234 -8.99 -7.04 16.82
C LEU A 234 -8.33 -5.70 17.19
N ALA A 235 -7.41 -5.20 16.37
CA ALA A 235 -6.77 -3.90 16.56
C ALA A 235 -7.80 -2.75 16.58
N ASN A 236 -8.74 -2.74 15.63
CA ASN A 236 -9.79 -1.70 15.54
C ASN A 236 -10.71 -1.70 16.77
N SER A 237 -10.98 -2.87 17.37
CA SER A 237 -11.76 -2.97 18.59
C SER A 237 -11.07 -2.32 19.80
N MET A 238 -9.75 -2.23 19.81
CA MET A 238 -8.96 -1.68 20.91
C MET A 238 -9.01 -0.15 21.01
N ASP A 239 -9.39 0.54 19.94
CA ASP A 239 -9.57 2.02 19.96
C ASP A 239 -10.99 2.42 19.53
N LYS A 240 -12.00 1.70 20.04
CA LYS A 240 -13.41 1.89 19.68
C LYS A 240 -13.89 3.31 19.94
N THR A 241 -13.39 3.95 20.98
CA THR A 241 -13.75 5.32 21.36
C THR A 241 -12.88 6.41 20.72
N HIS A 242 -11.86 6.04 19.93
CA HIS A 242 -10.86 6.94 19.33
C HIS A 242 -10.16 7.85 20.39
N LYS A 243 -9.96 7.31 21.60
CA LYS A 243 -9.33 8.02 22.71
C LYS A 243 -7.96 7.47 23.07
N SER A 244 -7.45 6.52 22.29
CA SER A 244 -6.14 5.90 22.46
C SER A 244 -5.87 5.39 23.90
N LYS A 245 -6.92 4.87 24.57
CA LYS A 245 -6.85 4.41 25.96
C LYS A 245 -5.85 3.28 26.20
N LEU A 246 -5.55 2.51 25.15
CA LEU A 246 -4.65 1.37 25.20
C LEU A 246 -3.26 1.68 24.61
N ALA A 247 -2.88 2.95 24.50
CA ALA A 247 -1.61 3.37 23.86
C ALA A 247 -0.35 2.74 24.50
N ASP A 248 -0.39 2.44 25.80
CA ASP A 248 0.69 1.84 26.57
C ASP A 248 0.63 0.30 26.66
N CYS A 249 -0.29 -0.34 25.89
CA CYS A 249 -0.48 -1.78 26.00
C CYS A 249 0.76 -2.56 25.57
N ARG A 250 0.95 -3.73 26.19
CA ARG A 250 1.96 -4.71 25.84
C ARG A 250 1.29 -6.01 25.42
N MET A 251 1.82 -6.63 24.39
CA MET A 251 1.28 -7.84 23.82
C MET A 251 2.29 -8.98 23.93
N ALA A 252 1.84 -10.14 24.37
CA ALA A 252 2.68 -11.33 24.48
C ALA A 252 1.82 -12.59 24.39
N ILE A 253 2.38 -13.66 23.82
CA ILE A 253 1.78 -14.99 23.91
C ILE A 253 2.17 -15.62 25.24
N ARG A 254 1.17 -16.05 26.02
CA ARG A 254 1.33 -16.75 27.29
C ARG A 254 0.28 -17.84 27.41
N GLU A 255 0.71 -19.06 27.74
CA GLU A 255 -0.18 -20.19 27.99
C GLU A 255 -1.19 -20.47 26.86
N GLY A 256 -0.79 -20.22 25.61
CA GLY A 256 -1.68 -20.38 24.44
C GLY A 256 -2.66 -19.22 24.20
N GLU A 257 -2.55 -18.13 24.95
CA GLU A 257 -3.36 -16.91 24.77
C GLU A 257 -2.52 -15.75 24.23
N LEU A 258 -3.11 -14.89 23.41
CA LEU A 258 -2.57 -13.57 23.10
C LEU A 258 -2.97 -12.59 24.20
N VAL A 259 -2.10 -12.38 25.17
CA VAL A 259 -2.38 -11.51 26.32
C VAL A 259 -2.00 -10.07 25.99
N ILE A 260 -2.99 -9.19 25.99
CA ILE A 260 -2.84 -7.75 25.82
C ILE A 260 -3.01 -7.10 27.19
N THR A 261 -1.94 -6.51 27.72
CA THR A 261 -1.94 -5.92 29.06
C THR A 261 -1.79 -4.41 28.98
N THR A 262 -2.67 -3.65 29.65
CA THR A 262 -2.59 -2.19 29.75
C THR A 262 -2.44 -1.71 31.18
N GLY A 263 -1.75 -0.57 31.34
CA GLY A 263 -1.67 0.20 32.58
C GLY A 263 -2.81 1.20 32.75
N TYR A 264 -3.66 1.40 31.73
CA TYR A 264 -4.79 2.33 31.83
C TYR A 264 -5.74 1.95 32.97
N THR A 265 -6.07 2.90 33.85
CA THR A 265 -6.87 2.66 35.06
C THR A 265 -8.34 3.11 34.95
N GLY A 266 -8.69 3.74 33.83
CA GLY A 266 -10.05 4.23 33.59
C GLY A 266 -10.97 3.16 32.99
N ASP A 267 -12.16 3.58 32.59
CA ASP A 267 -13.20 2.71 32.02
C ASP A 267 -12.82 2.23 30.61
N LEU A 268 -12.83 0.92 30.42
CA LEU A 268 -12.60 0.19 29.15
C LEU A 268 -13.81 -0.62 28.70
N ALA A 269 -15.00 -0.35 29.23
CA ALA A 269 -16.18 -1.19 28.96
C ALA A 269 -16.49 -1.33 27.47
N LEU A 270 -16.41 -0.22 26.70
CA LEU A 270 -16.69 -0.22 25.27
C LEU A 270 -15.59 -0.96 24.46
N GLU A 271 -14.33 -0.69 24.79
CA GLU A 271 -13.20 -1.38 24.17
C GLU A 271 -13.26 -2.89 24.47
N ARG A 272 -13.52 -3.26 25.72
CA ARG A 272 -13.63 -4.66 26.14
C ARG A 272 -14.77 -5.38 25.44
N ALA A 273 -15.96 -4.81 25.43
CA ALA A 273 -17.12 -5.42 24.74
C ALA A 273 -16.87 -5.59 23.23
N SER A 274 -16.27 -4.57 22.59
CA SER A 274 -15.90 -4.66 21.18
C SER A 274 -14.80 -5.68 20.92
N PHE A 275 -13.83 -5.78 21.82
CA PHE A 275 -12.71 -6.72 21.76
C PHE A 275 -13.20 -8.17 21.85
N GLU A 276 -14.05 -8.49 22.81
CA GLU A 276 -14.62 -9.82 23.01
C GLU A 276 -15.42 -10.30 21.79
N GLN A 277 -16.18 -9.41 21.15
CA GLN A 277 -16.88 -9.72 19.90
C GLN A 277 -15.94 -10.08 18.72
N LYS A 278 -14.69 -9.62 18.74
CA LYS A 278 -13.72 -9.88 17.68
C LYS A 278 -12.74 -10.99 18.05
N ALA A 279 -12.70 -11.36 19.32
CA ALA A 279 -11.85 -12.42 19.85
C ALA A 279 -12.17 -13.80 19.25
N ASP A 280 -13.44 -14.11 19.06
CA ASP A 280 -13.87 -15.41 18.54
C ASP A 280 -13.35 -15.64 17.10
N PHE A 281 -13.47 -14.65 16.22
CA PHE A 281 -12.94 -14.77 14.87
C PHE A 281 -11.41 -14.85 14.85
N PHE A 282 -10.73 -14.11 15.74
CA PHE A 282 -9.27 -14.20 15.85
C PHE A 282 -8.84 -15.61 16.32
N GLU A 283 -9.53 -16.18 17.31
CA GLU A 283 -9.28 -17.52 17.82
C GLU A 283 -9.55 -18.59 16.75
N GLU A 284 -10.63 -18.47 15.98
CA GLU A 284 -10.93 -19.35 14.83
C GLU A 284 -9.76 -19.40 13.84
N ILE A 285 -9.19 -18.23 13.50
CA ILE A 285 -8.15 -18.13 12.47
C ILE A 285 -6.76 -18.56 12.98
N PHE A 286 -6.42 -18.24 14.23
CA PHE A 286 -5.06 -18.43 14.76
C PHE A 286 -4.93 -19.57 15.76
N GLY A 287 -6.04 -20.14 16.23
CA GLY A 287 -6.06 -21.18 17.27
C GLY A 287 -5.60 -20.68 18.65
N ILE A 288 -5.51 -19.35 18.85
CA ILE A 288 -5.14 -18.71 20.12
C ILE A 288 -6.16 -17.65 20.49
N ARG A 289 -6.61 -17.66 21.74
CA ARG A 289 -7.58 -16.66 22.20
C ARG A 289 -6.90 -15.36 22.61
N PRO A 290 -7.36 -14.21 22.09
CA PRO A 290 -6.88 -12.91 22.56
C PRO A 290 -7.60 -12.53 23.86
N VAL A 291 -6.85 -12.00 24.85
CA VAL A 291 -7.37 -11.60 26.16
C VAL A 291 -6.87 -10.23 26.54
N LEU A 292 -7.79 -9.32 26.91
CA LEU A 292 -7.45 -7.96 27.36
C LEU A 292 -7.41 -7.93 28.89
N LYS A 293 -6.21 -7.75 29.45
CA LYS A 293 -5.95 -7.65 30.91
C LYS A 293 -5.60 -6.22 31.29
N GLN A 294 -6.28 -5.70 32.26
CA GLN A 294 -6.02 -4.39 32.88
C GLN A 294 -5.25 -4.62 34.18
N LYS A 295 -4.10 -3.95 34.34
CA LYS A 295 -3.36 -4.04 35.60
C LYS A 295 -4.21 -3.44 36.73
N ARG A 296 -4.40 -4.19 37.82
CA ARG A 296 -5.00 -3.63 39.04
C ARG A 296 -4.04 -2.62 39.62
N ARG A 297 -4.56 -1.48 40.11
CA ARG A 297 -3.79 -0.60 41.02
C ARG A 297 -3.37 -1.45 42.20
N ALA A 298 -2.04 -1.50 42.45
CA ALA A 298 -1.53 -1.99 43.72
C ALA A 298 -1.91 -1.02 44.85
#